data_30bd6ce4aed9f9737d25a0d4dc1913a0
#
_entry.id   30bd6ce4aed9f9737d25a0d4dc1913a0
#
_cell.length_a   1.000
_cell.length_b   1.000
_cell.length_c   1.000
_cell.angle_alpha   90.00
_cell.angle_beta   90.00
_cell.angle_gamma   90.00
#
_symmetry.space_group_name_H-M   'P 1'
#
loop_
_entity.id
_entity.type
_entity.pdbx_description
1 polymer ?
#
loop_
_entity_poly.entity_id
_entity_poly.type
_entity_poly.pdbx_seq_one_letter_code
_entity_poly.pdbx_strand_id
1 'polypeptide(L)'
;MLFIYLLSGIVLPFSFAAPSLDARQDDLSSFIAVEQPIALAGALANIGGLSSTWVEGASPGMVVASPSTVNPNYFYSWTRDSALTYAMIIDELILGNTSLRKTIEDYTHAQAVLQTIANPSGSLWPYGNGLGEPKFYTNITTFTGAWGRPQRDGPALRAIAFMNLAPVLFNLDETDTFLEIYWPLILNDLNYVGQYWNETGFDLWEEVQGSSFFTISVQHRALVQGALLSQQLNTTCAACDQAPQILCFLQNNFWNAADGFLIADINTDIDRSGINADPILASIHVFDADASCDAGDYQPCNSQMLATHKTLVDSFRKLNWPVNQNASTTDAILIGRYPEDVYFDGGAWPLCTLALAEMLYDAVAQINRTGTLNVNDINLGFFRGVSPDVAVGTYTGDAMSAILINVTTYADGFVSAVQAHLPTNGSISEQFDHNTGESTSASKLTWSFASFVTMARRRAGQFPPSWGAGSSQGTTNLTADQCQSSSYDATGQYLPAIAAGAPCLSEVLFTINATTTFGQEVYVVGNVTQLGGVLGDAASVVVHLDAANYTASRPEWFVDTMMPAGEVVAYQYVLLTGGEWVFDSQVRSVVVPGCGSGGVVTTNDAVDFS
;
A
#
# COMPACT_ATOMS: atom_id res chain seq x y z
N MET A 1 -43.12 -26.28 35.10
CA MET A 1 -42.94 -26.98 33.84
C MET A 1 -42.43 -25.96 32.85
N LEU A 2 -41.14 -25.94 32.65
CA LEU A 2 -40.45 -24.98 31.77
C LEU A 2 -40.03 -25.78 30.53
N PHE A 3 -40.56 -25.44 29.36
CA PHE A 3 -40.16 -26.04 28.07
C PHE A 3 -39.00 -25.22 27.49
N ILE A 4 -37.84 -25.84 27.47
CA ILE A 4 -36.65 -25.33 26.74
C ILE A 4 -36.75 -25.89 25.32
N TYR A 5 -36.90 -25.00 24.32
CA TYR A 5 -36.70 -25.35 22.90
C TYR A 5 -35.21 -25.21 22.56
N LEU A 6 -34.57 -26.33 22.37
CA LEU A 6 -33.26 -26.41 21.73
C LEU A 6 -33.44 -26.27 20.20
N LEU A 7 -33.09 -25.14 19.64
CA LEU A 7 -32.90 -24.97 18.21
C LEU A 7 -31.48 -25.48 17.86
N SER A 8 -31.41 -26.70 17.33
CA SER A 8 -30.21 -27.23 16.69
C SER A 8 -30.08 -26.59 15.32
N GLY A 9 -29.21 -25.57 15.20
CA GLY A 9 -28.79 -25.00 13.92
C GLY A 9 -27.95 -26.02 13.17
N ILE A 10 -28.45 -26.50 12.05
CA ILE A 10 -27.68 -27.28 11.07
C ILE A 10 -26.80 -26.27 10.31
N VAL A 11 -25.53 -26.21 10.65
CA VAL A 11 -24.50 -25.53 9.84
C VAL A 11 -24.24 -26.45 8.65
N LEU A 12 -24.84 -26.15 7.50
CA LEU A 12 -24.46 -26.75 6.24
C LEU A 12 -23.11 -26.13 5.81
N PRO A 13 -22.06 -26.92 5.55
CA PRO A 13 -20.86 -26.40 4.93
C PRO A 13 -21.24 -25.98 3.50
N PHE A 14 -21.19 -24.67 3.21
CA PHE A 14 -21.22 -24.20 1.83
C PHE A 14 -19.91 -24.62 1.17
N SER A 15 -19.93 -25.77 0.52
CA SER A 15 -18.93 -26.15 -0.46
C SER A 15 -19.23 -25.35 -1.72
N PHE A 16 -18.51 -24.26 -1.97
CA PHE A 16 -18.53 -23.60 -3.25
C PHE A 16 -17.88 -24.54 -4.26
N ALA A 17 -18.69 -25.29 -5.02
CA ALA A 17 -18.21 -25.92 -6.23
C ALA A 17 -17.77 -24.82 -7.18
N ALA A 18 -16.50 -24.82 -7.61
CA ALA A 18 -16.00 -23.89 -8.60
C ALA A 18 -16.88 -23.96 -9.86
N PRO A 19 -17.38 -22.83 -10.39
CA PRO A 19 -18.19 -22.80 -11.60
C PRO A 19 -17.42 -23.41 -12.78
N SER A 20 -18.12 -24.07 -13.70
CA SER A 20 -17.50 -24.67 -14.89
C SER A 20 -16.89 -23.61 -15.81
N LEU A 21 -15.72 -23.89 -16.35
CA LEU A 21 -14.92 -22.98 -17.18
C LEU A 21 -15.56 -22.61 -18.54
N ASP A 22 -16.56 -23.34 -18.99
CA ASP A 22 -17.27 -23.09 -20.26
C ASP A 22 -18.13 -21.81 -20.24
N ALA A 23 -18.45 -21.25 -19.06
CA ALA A 23 -19.23 -20.01 -18.93
C ALA A 23 -18.46 -18.72 -19.31
N ARG A 24 -17.17 -18.81 -19.61
CA ARG A 24 -16.31 -17.63 -19.93
C ARG A 24 -16.55 -17.02 -21.31
N GLN A 25 -17.21 -17.73 -22.21
CA GLN A 25 -17.34 -17.30 -23.61
C GLN A 25 -18.63 -16.53 -23.93
N ASP A 26 -19.62 -16.52 -23.02
CA ASP A 26 -20.96 -16.09 -23.41
C ASP A 26 -21.23 -14.58 -23.22
N ASP A 27 -20.67 -13.90 -22.22
CA ASP A 27 -20.86 -12.47 -21.97
C ASP A 27 -19.89 -11.99 -20.87
N LEU A 28 -19.44 -10.75 -20.93
CA LEU A 28 -18.54 -10.15 -19.94
C LEU A 28 -19.09 -10.24 -18.50
N SER A 29 -20.38 -10.06 -18.32
CA SER A 29 -21.02 -10.18 -17.00
C SER A 29 -20.96 -11.61 -16.48
N SER A 30 -21.16 -12.60 -17.34
CA SER A 30 -21.03 -14.03 -17.01
C SER A 30 -19.58 -14.39 -16.70
N PHE A 31 -18.63 -13.86 -17.46
CA PHE A 31 -17.20 -14.02 -17.17
C PHE A 31 -16.83 -13.47 -15.79
N ILE A 32 -17.21 -12.21 -15.49
CA ILE A 32 -16.90 -11.59 -14.20
C ILE A 32 -17.54 -12.37 -13.05
N ALA A 33 -18.77 -12.84 -13.20
CA ALA A 33 -19.46 -13.65 -12.18
C ALA A 33 -18.72 -14.97 -11.87
N VAL A 34 -18.02 -15.55 -12.85
CA VAL A 34 -17.18 -16.76 -12.68
C VAL A 34 -15.81 -16.40 -12.11
N GLU A 35 -15.17 -15.38 -12.65
CA GLU A 35 -13.77 -15.03 -12.33
C GLU A 35 -13.61 -14.36 -10.98
N GLN A 36 -14.54 -13.51 -10.54
CA GLN A 36 -14.45 -12.79 -9.27
C GLN A 36 -14.28 -13.72 -8.06
N PRO A 37 -15.08 -14.80 -7.87
CA PRO A 37 -14.85 -15.73 -6.77
C PRO A 37 -13.52 -16.51 -6.92
N ILE A 38 -13.05 -16.77 -8.14
CA ILE A 38 -11.73 -17.38 -8.39
C ILE A 38 -10.62 -16.43 -7.96
N ALA A 39 -10.71 -15.17 -8.34
CA ALA A 39 -9.74 -14.14 -7.97
C ALA A 39 -9.70 -13.91 -6.44
N LEU A 40 -10.86 -13.84 -5.79
CA LEU A 40 -10.92 -13.75 -4.32
C LEU A 40 -10.27 -14.97 -3.66
N ALA A 41 -10.61 -16.17 -4.11
CA ALA A 41 -9.98 -17.40 -3.61
C ALA A 41 -8.46 -17.43 -3.87
N GLY A 42 -8.02 -16.91 -5.02
CA GLY A 42 -6.61 -16.77 -5.38
C GLY A 42 -5.85 -15.82 -4.46
N ALA A 43 -6.42 -14.64 -4.17
CA ALA A 43 -5.84 -13.69 -3.22
C ALA A 43 -5.74 -14.31 -1.81
N LEU A 44 -6.80 -14.97 -1.34
CA LEU A 44 -6.81 -15.64 -0.04
C LEU A 44 -5.83 -16.81 0.04
N ALA A 45 -5.62 -17.56 -1.06
CA ALA A 45 -4.65 -18.66 -1.10
C ALA A 45 -3.19 -18.19 -0.99
N ASN A 46 -2.92 -16.91 -1.21
CA ASN A 46 -1.62 -16.26 -1.01
C ASN A 46 -1.45 -15.64 0.39
N ILE A 47 -2.34 -15.96 1.34
CA ILE A 47 -2.24 -15.49 2.73
C ILE A 47 -1.86 -16.66 3.63
N GLY A 48 -0.81 -16.45 4.45
CA GLY A 48 -0.34 -17.44 5.42
C GLY A 48 -1.39 -17.74 6.49
N GLY A 49 -1.36 -18.97 7.00
CA GLY A 49 -2.23 -19.44 8.08
C GLY A 49 -3.62 -19.95 7.63
N LEU A 50 -3.99 -19.80 6.35
CA LEU A 50 -5.24 -20.34 5.83
C LEU A 50 -5.08 -21.79 5.36
N SER A 51 -6.14 -22.60 5.51
CA SER A 51 -6.12 -24.02 5.17
C SER A 51 -5.98 -24.32 3.67
N SER A 52 -6.32 -23.36 2.82
CA SER A 52 -6.24 -23.45 1.35
C SER A 52 -5.06 -22.70 0.77
N THR A 53 -3.99 -22.51 1.54
CA THR A 53 -2.84 -21.70 1.11
C THR A 53 -2.01 -22.35 0.02
N TRP A 54 -1.52 -21.53 -0.91
CA TRP A 54 -0.45 -21.89 -1.85
C TRP A 54 0.94 -21.54 -1.27
N VAL A 55 0.99 -20.89 -0.11
CA VAL A 55 2.18 -20.29 0.49
C VAL A 55 2.50 -20.97 1.82
N GLU A 56 2.75 -22.27 1.75
CA GLU A 56 3.12 -23.07 2.93
C GLU A 56 4.34 -22.48 3.64
N GLY A 57 4.28 -22.40 4.97
CA GLY A 57 5.34 -21.81 5.79
C GLY A 57 5.23 -20.30 6.00
N ALA A 58 4.35 -19.60 5.30
CA ALA A 58 4.04 -18.20 5.61
C ALA A 58 3.27 -18.10 6.94
N SER A 59 3.66 -17.14 7.78
CA SER A 59 3.00 -16.89 9.07
C SER A 59 1.56 -16.40 8.88
N PRO A 60 0.65 -16.67 9.83
CA PRO A 60 -0.73 -16.19 9.75
C PRO A 60 -0.82 -14.69 9.50
N GLY A 61 -1.69 -14.29 8.57
CA GLY A 61 -1.92 -12.90 8.18
C GLY A 61 -0.88 -12.29 7.23
N MET A 62 0.24 -12.97 6.97
CA MET A 62 1.22 -12.50 5.99
C MET A 62 0.72 -12.70 4.57
N VAL A 63 0.64 -11.60 3.82
CA VAL A 63 0.35 -11.64 2.38
C VAL A 63 1.64 -11.92 1.62
N VAL A 64 1.65 -12.95 0.83
CA VAL A 64 2.76 -13.29 -0.07
C VAL A 64 2.44 -12.73 -1.44
N ALA A 65 3.35 -11.95 -2.04
CA ALA A 65 3.08 -11.29 -3.32
C ALA A 65 2.77 -12.30 -4.42
N SER A 66 3.48 -13.42 -4.45
CA SER A 66 3.20 -14.55 -5.33
C SER A 66 3.81 -15.84 -4.76
N PRO A 67 3.22 -17.02 -5.01
CA PRO A 67 3.86 -18.30 -4.65
C PRO A 67 5.08 -18.61 -5.52
N SER A 68 5.42 -17.77 -6.50
CA SER A 68 6.59 -17.94 -7.37
C SER A 68 7.89 -17.79 -6.57
N THR A 69 8.80 -18.76 -6.70
CA THR A 69 10.12 -18.76 -6.06
C THR A 69 11.28 -18.59 -7.06
N VAL A 70 10.95 -18.52 -8.37
CA VAL A 70 11.93 -18.36 -9.47
C VAL A 70 11.31 -17.54 -10.60
N ASN A 71 12.10 -16.65 -11.20
CA ASN A 71 11.78 -15.88 -12.40
C ASN A 71 10.43 -15.14 -12.40
N PRO A 72 10.17 -14.22 -11.49
CA PRO A 72 10.96 -13.78 -10.33
C PRO A 72 10.65 -14.58 -9.07
N ASN A 73 11.50 -14.43 -8.04
CA ASN A 73 11.16 -14.92 -6.70
C ASN A 73 10.35 -13.83 -5.97
N TYR A 74 9.05 -14.04 -5.86
CA TYR A 74 8.11 -13.15 -5.16
C TYR A 74 7.51 -13.79 -3.90
N PHE A 75 8.16 -14.83 -3.39
CA PHE A 75 7.77 -15.46 -2.11
C PHE A 75 8.22 -14.61 -0.92
N TYR A 76 7.78 -13.36 -0.93
CA TYR A 76 8.01 -12.34 0.09
C TYR A 76 6.71 -11.57 0.34
N SER A 77 6.72 -10.78 1.41
CA SER A 77 5.62 -9.87 1.73
C SER A 77 6.07 -8.42 1.53
N TRP A 78 5.29 -7.62 0.82
CA TRP A 78 5.45 -6.17 0.73
C TRP A 78 4.39 -5.47 1.55
N THR A 79 4.77 -4.37 2.21
CA THR A 79 3.84 -3.57 3.01
C THR A 79 2.70 -3.03 2.15
N ARG A 80 2.99 -2.49 0.98
CA ARG A 80 2.01 -2.01 -0.02
C ARG A 80 1.04 -3.11 -0.44
N ASP A 81 1.56 -4.22 -0.96
CA ASP A 81 0.76 -5.34 -1.46
C ASP A 81 -0.16 -5.90 -0.39
N SER A 82 0.36 -6.02 0.83
CA SER A 82 -0.41 -6.48 1.98
C SER A 82 -1.55 -5.52 2.30
N ALA A 83 -1.27 -4.22 2.36
CA ALA A 83 -2.27 -3.20 2.68
C ALA A 83 -3.37 -3.12 1.61
N LEU A 84 -3.02 -3.16 0.32
CA LEU A 84 -3.99 -3.14 -0.79
C LEU A 84 -4.84 -4.41 -0.82
N THR A 85 -4.24 -5.58 -0.57
CA THR A 85 -4.96 -6.85 -0.46
C THR A 85 -5.96 -6.81 0.69
N TYR A 86 -5.54 -6.30 1.87
CA TYR A 86 -6.44 -6.23 3.02
C TYR A 86 -7.47 -5.11 2.92
N ALA A 87 -7.22 -4.03 2.17
CA ALA A 87 -8.27 -3.07 1.81
C ALA A 87 -9.40 -3.78 1.04
N MET A 88 -9.09 -4.60 0.05
CA MET A 88 -10.06 -5.43 -0.67
C MET A 88 -10.77 -6.44 0.26
N ILE A 89 -10.06 -7.14 1.15
CA ILE A 89 -10.64 -8.11 2.09
C ILE A 89 -11.58 -7.42 3.08
N ILE A 90 -11.26 -6.21 3.53
CA ILE A 90 -12.11 -5.40 4.41
C ILE A 90 -13.37 -4.96 3.66
N ASP A 91 -13.26 -4.57 2.39
CA ASP A 91 -14.43 -4.28 1.55
C ASP A 91 -15.35 -5.51 1.42
N GLU A 92 -14.79 -6.71 1.24
CA GLU A 92 -15.57 -7.96 1.23
C GLU A 92 -16.26 -8.24 2.59
N LEU A 93 -15.59 -7.93 3.71
CA LEU A 93 -16.19 -8.01 5.04
C LEU A 93 -17.37 -7.02 5.17
N ILE A 94 -17.19 -5.78 4.73
CA ILE A 94 -18.24 -4.73 4.72
C ILE A 94 -19.45 -5.19 3.88
N LEU A 95 -19.18 -5.85 2.76
CA LEU A 95 -20.20 -6.42 1.87
C LEU A 95 -20.86 -7.70 2.42
N GLY A 96 -20.51 -8.12 3.64
CA GLY A 96 -21.18 -9.20 4.37
C GLY A 96 -20.44 -10.53 4.42
N ASN A 97 -19.23 -10.64 3.92
CA ASN A 97 -18.41 -11.85 4.06
C ASN A 97 -17.75 -11.92 5.45
N THR A 98 -18.55 -12.22 6.47
CA THR A 98 -18.12 -12.24 7.88
C THR A 98 -17.07 -13.30 8.20
N SER A 99 -16.86 -14.30 7.33
CA SER A 99 -15.84 -15.33 7.51
C SER A 99 -14.40 -14.78 7.43
N LEU A 100 -14.22 -13.58 6.86
CA LEU A 100 -12.92 -12.92 6.70
C LEU A 100 -12.41 -12.24 7.97
N ARG A 101 -13.24 -12.13 9.03
CA ARG A 101 -12.87 -11.45 10.29
C ARG A 101 -11.57 -11.99 10.88
N LYS A 102 -11.46 -13.32 10.99
CA LYS A 102 -10.25 -13.94 11.56
C LYS A 102 -8.99 -13.65 10.73
N THR A 103 -9.12 -13.62 9.42
CA THR A 103 -8.00 -13.29 8.52
C THR A 103 -7.50 -11.85 8.73
N ILE A 104 -8.44 -10.91 8.97
CA ILE A 104 -8.10 -9.51 9.29
C ILE A 104 -7.43 -9.42 10.67
N GLU A 105 -7.87 -10.16 11.66
CA GLU A 105 -7.23 -10.23 12.98
C GLU A 105 -5.81 -10.78 12.91
N ASP A 106 -5.57 -11.83 12.10
CA ASP A 106 -4.25 -12.38 11.87
C ASP A 106 -3.31 -11.37 11.19
N TYR A 107 -3.82 -10.62 10.19
CA TYR A 107 -3.09 -9.52 9.58
C TYR A 107 -2.72 -8.43 10.59
N THR A 108 -3.69 -8.03 11.42
CA THR A 108 -3.47 -7.01 12.45
C THR A 108 -2.34 -7.42 13.39
N HIS A 109 -2.34 -8.69 13.82
CA HIS A 109 -1.25 -9.23 14.64
C HIS A 109 0.10 -9.19 13.90
N ALA A 110 0.15 -9.67 12.65
CA ALA A 110 1.37 -9.68 11.86
C ALA A 110 1.93 -8.26 11.67
N GLN A 111 1.06 -7.26 11.37
CA GLN A 111 1.50 -5.88 11.19
C GLN A 111 1.97 -5.22 12.49
N ALA A 112 1.33 -5.54 13.62
CA ALA A 112 1.80 -5.07 14.94
C ALA A 112 3.22 -5.54 15.24
N VAL A 113 3.55 -6.78 14.89
CA VAL A 113 4.92 -7.31 15.02
C VAL A 113 5.86 -6.64 14.02
N LEU A 114 5.47 -6.55 12.73
CA LEU A 114 6.31 -5.97 11.68
C LEU A 114 6.68 -4.50 11.95
N GLN A 115 5.77 -3.70 12.51
CA GLN A 115 6.08 -2.32 12.88
C GLN A 115 7.21 -2.22 13.91
N THR A 116 7.41 -3.24 14.75
CA THR A 116 8.42 -3.22 15.82
C THR A 116 9.77 -3.84 15.41
N ILE A 117 9.84 -4.50 14.25
CA ILE A 117 11.07 -5.17 13.79
C ILE A 117 12.05 -4.13 13.25
N ALA A 118 13.26 -4.14 13.79
CA ALA A 118 14.38 -3.40 13.21
C ALA A 118 14.73 -3.97 11.82
N ASN A 119 14.98 -3.10 10.87
CA ASN A 119 15.16 -3.44 9.47
C ASN A 119 16.10 -2.43 8.78
N PRO A 120 16.51 -2.63 7.51
CA PRO A 120 17.43 -1.72 6.83
C PRO A 120 16.95 -0.27 6.66
N SER A 121 15.66 0.00 6.75
CA SER A 121 15.12 1.38 6.78
C SER A 121 15.24 2.02 8.17
N GLY A 122 15.41 1.23 9.24
CA GLY A 122 15.55 1.69 10.61
C GLY A 122 14.74 0.86 11.62
N SER A 123 14.29 1.54 12.69
CA SER A 123 13.46 0.95 13.76
C SER A 123 12.20 1.78 13.99
N LEU A 124 11.27 1.26 14.81
CA LEU A 124 10.09 2.01 15.21
C LEU A 124 10.47 3.18 16.13
N TRP A 125 11.27 2.93 17.15
CA TRP A 125 11.71 3.92 18.11
C TRP A 125 13.12 4.42 17.79
N PRO A 126 13.45 5.73 17.99
CA PRO A 126 12.49 6.82 18.35
C PRO A 126 11.89 7.54 17.15
N TYR A 127 12.36 7.26 15.92
CA TYR A 127 12.07 8.07 14.72
C TYR A 127 11.07 7.45 13.75
N GLY A 128 10.63 6.22 13.96
CA GLY A 128 9.69 5.53 13.08
C GLY A 128 10.23 5.10 11.71
N ASN A 129 11.54 5.28 11.46
CA ASN A 129 12.15 5.04 10.13
C ASN A 129 11.87 3.64 9.61
N GLY A 130 11.85 2.63 10.49
CA GLY A 130 11.58 1.25 10.13
C GLY A 130 10.22 1.00 9.49
N LEU A 131 9.26 1.92 9.67
CA LEU A 131 7.94 1.83 9.03
C LEU A 131 8.00 1.99 7.51
N GLY A 132 9.05 2.65 6.98
CA GLY A 132 9.31 2.78 5.54
C GLY A 132 9.92 1.54 4.88
N GLU A 133 10.10 0.42 5.61
CA GLU A 133 10.59 -0.82 5.02
C GLU A 133 9.52 -1.43 4.12
N PRO A 134 9.86 -1.66 2.82
CA PRO A 134 8.88 -2.19 1.89
C PRO A 134 8.70 -3.70 1.99
N LYS A 135 9.74 -4.48 2.34
CA LYS A 135 9.82 -5.91 2.06
C LYS A 135 10.26 -6.73 3.26
N PHE A 136 9.57 -7.85 3.49
CA PHE A 136 9.83 -8.78 4.58
C PHE A 136 9.80 -10.22 4.11
N TYR A 137 10.47 -11.11 4.87
CA TYR A 137 10.25 -12.55 4.72
C TYR A 137 8.84 -12.92 5.23
N THR A 138 8.29 -13.97 4.66
CA THR A 138 6.92 -14.43 4.95
C THR A 138 6.73 -15.02 6.35
N ASN A 139 7.82 -15.23 7.08
CA ASN A 139 7.83 -15.69 8.48
C ASN A 139 7.94 -14.54 9.51
N ILE A 140 7.57 -13.31 9.12
CA ILE A 140 7.63 -12.10 9.97
C ILE A 140 9.06 -11.78 10.40
N THR A 141 10.03 -11.90 9.51
CA THR A 141 11.42 -11.48 9.75
C THR A 141 11.89 -10.46 8.72
N THR A 142 12.92 -9.71 9.09
CA THR A 142 13.52 -8.66 8.27
C THR A 142 14.14 -9.21 7.00
N PHE A 143 13.85 -8.60 5.85
CA PHE A 143 14.59 -8.81 4.61
C PHE A 143 15.76 -7.83 4.53
N THR A 144 16.99 -8.34 4.56
CA THR A 144 18.22 -7.52 4.60
C THR A 144 18.93 -7.38 3.24
N GLY A 145 18.43 -8.05 2.19
CA GLY A 145 19.00 -7.93 0.84
C GLY A 145 18.88 -6.51 0.28
N ALA A 146 19.70 -6.20 -0.73
CA ALA A 146 19.62 -4.91 -1.43
C ALA A 146 18.23 -4.70 -2.03
N TRP A 147 17.64 -3.52 -1.81
CA TRP A 147 16.31 -3.15 -2.30
C TRP A 147 16.15 -1.63 -2.38
N GLY A 148 15.16 -1.15 -3.12
CA GLY A 148 14.78 0.28 -3.11
C GLY A 148 14.13 0.67 -1.77
N ARG A 149 14.81 1.47 -0.96
CA ARG A 149 14.39 1.92 0.39
C ARG A 149 14.64 3.41 0.61
N PRO A 150 13.84 4.09 1.45
CA PRO A 150 12.54 3.65 1.93
C PRO A 150 11.47 3.71 0.82
N GLN A 151 10.33 3.00 1.04
CA GLN A 151 9.10 3.22 0.28
C GLN A 151 8.05 3.80 1.23
N ARG A 152 7.57 4.99 0.91
CA ARG A 152 6.80 5.80 1.85
C ARG A 152 5.28 5.69 1.67
N ASP A 153 4.83 4.88 0.72
CA ASP A 153 3.43 4.56 0.45
C ASP A 153 2.86 3.51 1.42
N GLY A 154 3.69 2.53 1.80
CA GLY A 154 3.27 1.40 2.63
C GLY A 154 2.59 1.79 3.95
N PRO A 155 3.16 2.66 4.80
CA PRO A 155 2.52 3.14 6.02
C PRO A 155 1.16 3.81 5.76
N ALA A 156 1.07 4.69 4.76
CA ALA A 156 -0.18 5.36 4.41
C ALA A 156 -1.28 4.36 4.00
N LEU A 157 -0.95 3.40 3.15
CA LEU A 157 -1.87 2.36 2.69
C LEU A 157 -2.33 1.45 3.82
N ARG A 158 -1.42 1.07 4.73
CA ARG A 158 -1.75 0.25 5.90
C ARG A 158 -2.69 0.99 6.85
N ALA A 159 -2.42 2.26 7.12
CA ALA A 159 -3.32 3.10 7.91
C ALA A 159 -4.72 3.19 7.28
N ILE A 160 -4.82 3.43 5.95
CA ILE A 160 -6.08 3.49 5.22
C ILE A 160 -6.85 2.17 5.35
N ALA A 161 -6.19 1.02 5.16
CA ALA A 161 -6.82 -0.28 5.27
C ALA A 161 -7.44 -0.49 6.67
N PHE A 162 -6.70 -0.20 7.74
CA PHE A 162 -7.23 -0.33 9.10
C PHE A 162 -8.32 0.71 9.42
N MET A 163 -8.22 1.93 8.91
CA MET A 163 -9.26 2.95 9.10
C MET A 163 -10.58 2.55 8.42
N ASN A 164 -10.52 1.87 7.26
CA ASN A 164 -11.71 1.37 6.58
C ASN A 164 -12.46 0.28 7.38
N LEU A 165 -11.81 -0.37 8.33
CA LEU A 165 -12.44 -1.33 9.22
C LEU A 165 -13.28 -0.68 10.34
N ALA A 166 -13.00 0.59 10.68
CA ALA A 166 -13.64 1.27 11.79
C ALA A 166 -15.18 1.23 11.79
N PRO A 167 -15.88 1.52 10.65
CA PRO A 167 -17.35 1.47 10.63
C PRO A 167 -17.92 0.08 10.98
N VAL A 168 -17.22 -1.00 10.60
CA VAL A 168 -17.66 -2.36 10.92
C VAL A 168 -17.58 -2.61 12.42
N LEU A 169 -16.46 -2.25 13.04
CA LEU A 169 -16.24 -2.45 14.48
C LEU A 169 -17.17 -1.57 15.32
N PHE A 170 -17.40 -0.32 14.90
CA PHE A 170 -18.35 0.56 15.58
C PHE A 170 -19.79 0.04 15.53
N ASN A 171 -20.22 -0.51 14.39
CA ASN A 171 -21.53 -1.14 14.26
C ASN A 171 -21.70 -2.42 15.10
N LEU A 172 -20.59 -3.02 15.51
CA LEU A 172 -20.56 -4.19 16.41
C LEU A 172 -20.35 -3.83 17.88
N ASP A 173 -20.40 -2.54 18.24
CA ASP A 173 -20.10 -2.01 19.59
C ASP A 173 -18.66 -2.33 20.05
N GLU A 174 -17.70 -2.47 19.11
CA GLU A 174 -16.30 -2.80 19.37
C GLU A 174 -15.38 -1.56 19.30
N THR A 175 -15.88 -0.37 19.62
CA THR A 175 -15.09 0.89 19.57
C THR A 175 -13.89 0.86 20.51
N ASP A 176 -14.04 0.28 21.71
CA ASP A 176 -12.94 0.15 22.66
C ASP A 176 -11.83 -0.77 22.10
N THR A 177 -12.20 -1.88 21.49
CA THR A 177 -11.26 -2.76 20.80
C THR A 177 -10.51 -2.03 19.66
N PHE A 178 -11.23 -1.18 18.92
CA PHE A 178 -10.60 -0.37 17.88
C PHE A 178 -9.55 0.60 18.44
N LEU A 179 -9.89 1.29 19.53
CA LEU A 179 -9.00 2.22 20.21
C LEU A 179 -7.77 1.55 20.83
N GLU A 180 -7.93 0.35 21.37
CA GLU A 180 -6.85 -0.37 22.04
C GLU A 180 -5.90 -1.07 21.08
N ILE A 181 -6.39 -1.61 19.97
CA ILE A 181 -5.63 -2.48 19.06
C ILE A 181 -5.27 -1.76 17.75
N TYR A 182 -6.26 -1.19 17.06
CA TYR A 182 -6.08 -0.68 15.70
C TYR A 182 -5.55 0.76 15.68
N TRP A 183 -6.06 1.61 16.58
CA TRP A 183 -5.67 3.01 16.59
C TRP A 183 -4.16 3.24 16.84
N PRO A 184 -3.47 2.52 17.75
CA PRO A 184 -2.03 2.66 17.90
C PRO A 184 -1.24 2.28 16.66
N LEU A 185 -1.65 1.23 15.91
CA LEU A 185 -1.06 0.86 14.63
C LEU A 185 -1.21 1.98 13.59
N ILE A 186 -2.44 2.50 13.49
CA ILE A 186 -2.79 3.60 12.58
C ILE A 186 -1.98 4.85 12.94
N LEU A 187 -1.91 5.20 14.22
CA LEU A 187 -1.24 6.40 14.67
C LEU A 187 0.27 6.39 14.38
N ASN A 188 0.94 5.24 14.52
CA ASN A 188 2.33 5.08 14.11
C ASN A 188 2.51 5.40 12.63
N ASP A 189 1.66 4.86 11.78
CA ASP A 189 1.72 5.09 10.34
C ASP A 189 1.41 6.53 9.96
N LEU A 190 0.41 7.17 10.61
CA LEU A 190 0.07 8.57 10.39
C LEU A 190 1.21 9.50 10.85
N ASN A 191 1.86 9.19 11.99
CA ASN A 191 3.04 9.90 12.47
C ASN A 191 4.19 9.81 11.46
N TYR A 192 4.44 8.61 10.91
CA TYR A 192 5.43 8.43 9.86
C TYR A 192 5.12 9.28 8.62
N VAL A 193 3.87 9.24 8.16
CA VAL A 193 3.42 10.06 7.01
C VAL A 193 3.64 11.54 7.28
N GLY A 194 3.17 12.07 8.41
CA GLY A 194 3.31 13.47 8.76
C GLY A 194 4.77 13.92 8.84
N GLN A 195 5.65 13.05 9.35
CA GLN A 195 7.08 13.35 9.53
C GLN A 195 7.88 13.29 8.22
N TYR A 196 7.55 12.35 7.30
CA TYR A 196 8.41 12.01 6.17
C TYR A 196 7.80 12.27 4.78
N TRP A 197 6.59 12.82 4.67
CA TRP A 197 5.92 13.03 3.38
C TRP A 197 6.71 13.92 2.41
N ASN A 198 7.50 14.86 2.91
CA ASN A 198 8.29 15.82 2.13
C ASN A 198 9.71 15.34 1.79
N GLU A 199 10.04 14.11 2.15
CA GLU A 199 11.30 13.47 1.78
C GLU A 199 11.08 12.52 0.60
N THR A 200 12.10 12.40 -0.26
CA THR A 200 12.08 11.44 -1.37
C THR A 200 12.11 9.99 -0.85
N GLY A 201 11.57 9.09 -1.66
CA GLY A 201 11.59 7.65 -1.44
C GLY A 201 11.56 6.93 -2.79
N PHE A 202 11.51 5.62 -2.77
CA PHE A 202 11.28 4.86 -4.01
C PHE A 202 9.78 4.83 -4.35
N ASP A 203 9.50 4.87 -5.66
CA ASP A 203 8.15 4.76 -6.23
C ASP A 203 7.51 3.40 -5.97
N LEU A 204 6.22 3.25 -6.32
CA LEU A 204 5.50 1.98 -6.16
C LEU A 204 6.08 0.84 -7.01
N TRP A 205 6.83 1.14 -8.06
CA TRP A 205 7.52 0.13 -8.89
C TRP A 205 8.92 -0.22 -8.38
N GLU A 206 9.39 0.44 -7.32
CA GLU A 206 10.69 0.19 -6.66
C GLU A 206 11.90 0.54 -7.55
N GLU A 207 11.69 1.40 -8.54
CA GLU A 207 12.68 1.72 -9.58
C GLU A 207 13.18 3.16 -9.53
N VAL A 208 12.33 4.10 -9.12
CA VAL A 208 12.60 5.54 -9.18
C VAL A 208 12.68 6.11 -7.78
N GLN A 209 13.84 6.68 -7.42
CA GLN A 209 13.96 7.49 -6.22
C GLN A 209 13.55 8.92 -6.54
N GLY A 210 12.50 9.42 -5.85
CA GLY A 210 11.93 10.73 -6.11
C GLY A 210 10.72 11.00 -5.24
N SER A 211 9.83 11.86 -5.72
CA SER A 211 8.51 12.09 -5.15
C SER A 211 7.46 11.51 -6.11
N SER A 212 6.85 10.38 -5.75
CA SER A 212 5.84 9.70 -6.56
C SER A 212 4.46 10.28 -6.33
N PHE A 213 3.70 10.51 -7.40
CA PHE A 213 2.31 10.96 -7.32
C PHE A 213 1.44 9.99 -6.51
N PHE A 214 1.62 8.68 -6.72
CA PHE A 214 0.92 7.64 -5.98
C PHE A 214 1.17 7.78 -4.46
N THR A 215 2.44 7.81 -4.07
CA THR A 215 2.83 7.90 -2.67
C THR A 215 2.25 9.15 -2.01
N ILE A 216 2.43 10.32 -2.63
CA ILE A 216 1.94 11.59 -2.07
C ILE A 216 0.40 11.61 -1.98
N SER A 217 -0.30 11.04 -2.97
CA SER A 217 -1.77 10.97 -2.97
C SER A 217 -2.31 10.10 -1.83
N VAL A 218 -1.76 8.90 -1.63
CA VAL A 218 -2.21 8.02 -0.53
C VAL A 218 -1.81 8.56 0.84
N GLN A 219 -0.69 9.28 0.95
CA GLN A 219 -0.29 10.00 2.16
C GLN A 219 -1.30 11.10 2.51
N HIS A 220 -1.72 11.91 1.54
CA HIS A 220 -2.77 12.91 1.73
C HIS A 220 -4.06 12.25 2.23
N ARG A 221 -4.53 11.20 1.56
CA ARG A 221 -5.74 10.48 1.97
C ARG A 221 -5.64 9.96 3.39
N ALA A 222 -4.52 9.32 3.76
CA ALA A 222 -4.33 8.75 5.09
C ALA A 222 -4.49 9.81 6.18
N LEU A 223 -3.89 10.99 6.01
CA LEU A 223 -3.98 12.07 7.00
C LEU A 223 -5.38 12.70 7.07
N VAL A 224 -6.07 12.89 5.93
CA VAL A 224 -7.45 13.40 5.93
C VAL A 224 -8.39 12.42 6.64
N GLN A 225 -8.32 11.15 6.30
CA GLN A 225 -9.12 10.11 6.93
C GLN A 225 -8.78 9.97 8.42
N GLY A 226 -7.49 10.03 8.78
CA GLY A 226 -7.01 10.01 10.16
C GLY A 226 -7.53 11.16 10.99
N ALA A 227 -7.57 12.39 10.43
CA ALA A 227 -8.14 13.57 11.09
C ALA A 227 -9.61 13.39 11.43
N LEU A 228 -10.41 12.88 10.47
CA LEU A 228 -11.84 12.65 10.66
C LEU A 228 -12.11 11.55 11.69
N LEU A 229 -11.37 10.44 11.57
CA LEU A 229 -11.53 9.32 12.49
C LEU A 229 -11.10 9.70 13.91
N SER A 230 -10.01 10.46 14.08
CA SER A 230 -9.57 10.93 15.40
C SER A 230 -10.62 11.80 16.09
N GLN A 231 -11.32 12.66 15.34
CA GLN A 231 -12.45 13.44 15.86
C GLN A 231 -13.61 12.53 16.30
N GLN A 232 -13.96 11.53 15.50
CA GLN A 232 -15.02 10.58 15.82
C GLN A 232 -14.69 9.76 17.07
N LEU A 233 -13.44 9.38 17.25
CA LEU A 233 -12.93 8.63 18.41
C LEU A 233 -12.64 9.52 19.64
N ASN A 234 -12.82 10.83 19.53
CA ASN A 234 -12.46 11.81 20.56
C ASN A 234 -10.98 11.66 21.01
N THR A 235 -10.09 11.47 20.04
CA THR A 235 -8.63 11.37 20.24
C THR A 235 -7.92 12.40 19.35
N THR A 236 -6.60 12.38 19.25
CA THR A 236 -5.80 13.34 18.50
C THR A 236 -4.95 12.70 17.43
N CYS A 237 -4.79 13.42 16.31
CA CYS A 237 -3.85 13.09 15.24
C CYS A 237 -3.08 14.37 14.87
N ALA A 238 -1.99 14.67 15.57
CA ALA A 238 -1.19 15.88 15.28
C ALA A 238 -0.52 15.82 13.89
N ALA A 239 -0.11 14.64 13.44
CA ALA A 239 0.42 14.42 12.11
C ALA A 239 -0.57 14.84 11.00
N CYS A 240 -1.88 14.72 11.27
CA CYS A 240 -2.93 15.01 10.30
C CYS A 240 -2.98 16.47 9.87
N ASP A 241 -2.41 17.39 10.65
CA ASP A 241 -2.26 18.81 10.32
C ASP A 241 -1.35 19.06 9.10
N GLN A 242 -0.63 18.02 8.62
CA GLN A 242 0.19 18.09 7.42
C GLN A 242 -0.62 17.88 6.11
N ALA A 243 -1.87 17.41 6.17
CA ALA A 243 -2.67 17.13 4.98
C ALA A 243 -2.80 18.32 4.00
N PRO A 244 -3.03 19.58 4.44
CA PRO A 244 -3.09 20.72 3.53
C PRO A 244 -1.79 20.96 2.76
N GLN A 245 -0.62 20.79 3.38
CA GLN A 245 0.68 20.95 2.72
C GLN A 245 0.91 19.88 1.64
N ILE A 246 0.51 18.64 1.92
CA ILE A 246 0.58 17.54 0.93
C ILE A 246 -0.32 17.85 -0.27
N LEU A 247 -1.53 18.34 -0.03
CA LEU A 247 -2.44 18.70 -1.11
C LEU A 247 -1.88 19.85 -1.95
N CYS A 248 -1.31 20.88 -1.32
CA CYS A 248 -0.61 21.96 -2.02
C CYS A 248 0.52 21.44 -2.90
N PHE A 249 1.31 20.50 -2.37
CA PHE A 249 2.41 19.90 -3.12
C PHE A 249 1.90 19.12 -4.34
N LEU A 250 0.84 18.33 -4.20
CA LEU A 250 0.17 17.61 -5.29
C LEU A 250 -0.31 18.58 -6.39
N GLN A 251 -1.05 19.63 -6.01
CA GLN A 251 -1.66 20.54 -6.96
C GLN A 251 -0.64 21.39 -7.73
N ASN A 252 0.49 21.71 -7.11
CA ASN A 252 1.46 22.63 -7.69
C ASN A 252 2.54 21.97 -8.53
N ASN A 253 2.77 20.65 -8.40
CA ASN A 253 3.98 20.05 -8.94
C ASN A 253 3.77 18.93 -9.97
N PHE A 254 2.65 18.24 -9.99
CA PHE A 254 2.50 17.02 -10.81
C PHE A 254 1.77 17.23 -12.13
N TRP A 255 1.04 18.35 -12.32
CA TRP A 255 0.36 18.58 -13.58
C TRP A 255 1.28 19.17 -14.65
N ASN A 256 1.55 18.40 -15.71
CA ASN A 256 2.23 18.89 -16.90
C ASN A 256 1.21 19.61 -17.83
N ALA A 257 1.10 20.91 -17.69
CA ALA A 257 0.14 21.70 -18.47
C ALA A 257 0.50 21.78 -19.97
N ALA A 258 1.75 21.55 -20.35
CA ALA A 258 2.18 21.59 -21.75
C ALA A 258 1.71 20.35 -22.53
N ASP A 259 1.77 19.18 -21.88
CA ASP A 259 1.47 17.90 -22.51
C ASP A 259 0.14 17.30 -22.05
N GLY A 260 -0.48 17.87 -21.01
CA GLY A 260 -1.84 17.57 -20.58
C GLY A 260 -1.99 16.23 -19.82
N PHE A 261 -1.05 15.90 -18.93
CA PHE A 261 -1.14 14.73 -18.08
C PHE A 261 -0.46 14.94 -16.72
N LEU A 262 -0.76 14.08 -15.73
CA LEU A 262 -0.10 14.04 -14.44
C LEU A 262 1.19 13.22 -14.53
N ILE A 263 2.31 13.83 -14.17
CA ILE A 263 3.63 13.19 -14.13
C ILE A 263 3.65 12.23 -12.94
N ALA A 264 4.16 11.02 -13.14
CA ALA A 264 4.22 10.03 -12.08
C ALA A 264 5.26 10.36 -11.00
N ASP A 265 6.46 10.75 -11.42
CA ASP A 265 7.59 10.98 -10.52
C ASP A 265 8.27 12.32 -10.83
N ILE A 266 8.57 13.07 -9.78
CA ILE A 266 9.33 14.32 -9.82
C ILE A 266 10.49 14.25 -8.81
N ASN A 267 11.37 15.24 -8.82
CA ASN A 267 12.56 15.24 -7.94
C ASN A 267 13.43 13.99 -8.15
N THR A 268 13.58 13.56 -9.39
CA THR A 268 14.33 12.37 -9.80
C THR A 268 15.30 12.71 -10.94
N ASP A 269 16.40 11.93 -11.03
CA ASP A 269 17.39 12.03 -12.10
C ASP A 269 17.10 11.06 -13.27
N ILE A 270 15.99 10.31 -13.21
CA ILE A 270 15.64 9.33 -14.26
C ILE A 270 15.03 10.04 -15.46
N ASP A 271 15.60 9.77 -16.64
CA ASP A 271 15.11 10.27 -17.94
C ASP A 271 14.01 9.35 -18.48
N ARG A 272 12.75 9.60 -18.05
CA ARG A 272 11.53 8.95 -18.54
C ARG A 272 10.51 10.01 -18.93
N SER A 273 9.53 9.65 -19.76
CA SER A 273 8.46 10.56 -20.18
C SER A 273 7.61 11.09 -19.03
N GLY A 274 7.59 10.40 -17.90
CA GLY A 274 6.68 10.65 -16.78
C GLY A 274 5.26 10.11 -16.99
N ILE A 275 4.97 9.51 -18.15
CA ILE A 275 3.70 8.81 -18.43
C ILE A 275 3.75 7.44 -17.77
N ASN A 276 2.79 7.16 -16.87
CA ASN A 276 2.81 5.95 -16.05
C ASN A 276 1.41 5.59 -15.56
N ALA A 277 1.17 4.33 -15.20
CA ALA A 277 -0.06 3.87 -14.55
C ALA A 277 -0.18 4.34 -13.08
N ASP A 278 0.89 4.84 -12.48
CA ASP A 278 0.97 5.40 -11.11
C ASP A 278 -0.20 6.36 -10.79
N PRO A 279 -0.49 7.44 -11.57
CA PRO A 279 -1.62 8.32 -11.26
C PRO A 279 -2.98 7.63 -11.32
N ILE A 280 -3.15 6.64 -12.19
CA ILE A 280 -4.41 5.88 -12.30
C ILE A 280 -4.60 5.01 -11.05
N LEU A 281 -3.56 4.30 -10.63
CA LEU A 281 -3.57 3.53 -9.38
C LEU A 281 -3.80 4.43 -8.17
N ALA A 282 -3.16 5.60 -8.12
CA ALA A 282 -3.42 6.57 -7.07
C ALA A 282 -4.90 6.93 -6.99
N SER A 283 -5.54 7.25 -8.11
CA SER A 283 -6.93 7.72 -8.14
C SER A 283 -7.93 6.69 -7.62
N ILE A 284 -7.73 5.39 -7.92
CA ILE A 284 -8.62 4.33 -7.41
C ILE A 284 -8.41 4.07 -5.92
N HIS A 285 -7.19 4.26 -5.40
CA HIS A 285 -6.89 4.05 -3.98
C HIS A 285 -7.18 5.27 -3.09
N VAL A 286 -7.36 6.47 -3.66
CA VAL A 286 -7.87 7.65 -2.97
C VAL A 286 -9.34 7.92 -3.26
N PHE A 287 -10.00 7.06 -4.01
CA PHE A 287 -11.40 7.22 -4.40
C PHE A 287 -12.31 7.43 -3.20
N ASP A 288 -13.18 8.42 -3.31
CA ASP A 288 -14.28 8.68 -2.39
C ASP A 288 -15.56 8.90 -3.20
N ALA A 289 -16.54 8.01 -3.00
CA ALA A 289 -17.81 8.05 -3.72
C ALA A 289 -18.57 9.37 -3.55
N ASP A 290 -18.34 10.10 -2.46
CA ASP A 290 -19.01 11.37 -2.14
C ASP A 290 -18.22 12.62 -2.60
N ALA A 291 -16.98 12.44 -3.08
CA ALA A 291 -16.20 13.55 -3.59
C ALA A 291 -16.75 14.14 -4.90
N SER A 292 -16.53 15.42 -5.10
CA SER A 292 -16.82 16.07 -6.38
C SER A 292 -15.68 15.91 -7.38
N CYS A 293 -15.97 16.03 -8.68
CA CYS A 293 -14.94 15.98 -9.73
C CYS A 293 -13.96 17.17 -9.66
N ASP A 294 -14.33 18.24 -8.98
CA ASP A 294 -13.49 19.43 -8.77
C ASP A 294 -12.71 19.35 -7.44
N ALA A 295 -12.79 18.23 -6.72
CA ALA A 295 -11.98 18.02 -5.54
C ALA A 295 -10.50 18.07 -5.93
N GLY A 296 -9.72 18.80 -5.15
CA GLY A 296 -8.31 19.07 -5.46
C GLY A 296 -7.37 17.88 -5.29
N ASP A 297 -7.88 16.74 -4.83
CA ASP A 297 -7.18 15.49 -4.54
C ASP A 297 -7.19 14.47 -5.71
N TYR A 298 -7.50 14.95 -6.91
CA TYR A 298 -7.44 14.15 -8.15
C TYR A 298 -8.33 12.90 -8.15
N GLN A 299 -9.60 13.07 -7.78
CA GLN A 299 -10.61 12.00 -7.86
C GLN A 299 -10.77 11.45 -9.30
N PRO A 300 -11.25 10.20 -9.47
CA PRO A 300 -11.42 9.55 -10.78
C PRO A 300 -12.12 10.40 -11.84
N CYS A 301 -13.16 11.17 -11.49
CA CYS A 301 -13.86 12.03 -12.43
C CYS A 301 -13.19 13.41 -12.67
N ASN A 302 -12.03 13.69 -12.04
CA ASN A 302 -11.29 14.94 -12.23
C ASN A 302 -10.83 15.09 -13.69
N SER A 303 -10.89 16.30 -14.23
CA SER A 303 -10.55 16.57 -15.64
C SER A 303 -9.11 16.21 -15.99
N GLN A 304 -8.15 16.47 -15.09
CA GLN A 304 -6.74 16.16 -15.30
C GLN A 304 -6.49 14.65 -15.22
N MET A 305 -7.22 13.93 -14.36
CA MET A 305 -7.15 12.48 -14.26
C MET A 305 -7.68 11.80 -15.53
N LEU A 306 -8.82 12.25 -16.06
CA LEU A 306 -9.36 11.74 -17.34
C LEU A 306 -8.42 12.02 -18.52
N ALA A 307 -7.76 13.17 -18.54
CA ALA A 307 -6.75 13.50 -19.55
C ALA A 307 -5.52 12.57 -19.43
N THR A 308 -5.08 12.30 -18.20
CA THR A 308 -3.97 11.37 -17.90
C THR A 308 -4.31 9.95 -18.34
N HIS A 309 -5.51 9.46 -18.04
CA HIS A 309 -6.01 8.16 -18.52
C HIS A 309 -5.88 8.05 -20.05
N LYS A 310 -6.35 9.06 -20.78
CA LYS A 310 -6.23 9.08 -22.24
C LYS A 310 -4.79 9.08 -22.70
N THR A 311 -3.93 9.92 -22.11
CA THR A 311 -2.51 10.04 -22.48
C THR A 311 -1.79 8.72 -22.27
N LEU A 312 -2.04 8.03 -21.14
CA LEU A 312 -1.47 6.72 -20.85
C LEU A 312 -1.88 5.68 -21.91
N VAL A 313 -3.18 5.54 -22.20
CA VAL A 313 -3.64 4.58 -23.20
C VAL A 313 -3.08 4.90 -24.58
N ASP A 314 -3.05 6.17 -24.98
CA ASP A 314 -2.51 6.59 -26.28
C ASP A 314 -1.00 6.35 -26.38
N SER A 315 -0.25 6.38 -25.28
CA SER A 315 1.18 6.06 -25.26
C SER A 315 1.41 4.57 -25.59
N PHE A 316 0.62 3.67 -24.98
CA PHE A 316 0.71 2.24 -25.28
C PHE A 316 0.23 1.88 -26.69
N ARG A 317 -0.73 2.62 -27.27
CA ARG A 317 -1.09 2.46 -28.69
C ARG A 317 0.10 2.67 -29.63
N LYS A 318 0.94 3.65 -29.32
CA LYS A 318 2.13 3.96 -30.14
C LYS A 318 3.19 2.87 -30.11
N LEU A 319 3.19 2.00 -29.10
CA LEU A 319 4.10 0.84 -29.02
C LEU A 319 3.74 -0.26 -30.03
N ASN A 320 2.51 -0.25 -30.57
CA ASN A 320 2.03 -1.21 -31.56
C ASN A 320 2.20 -2.69 -31.12
N TRP A 321 1.92 -2.99 -29.88
CA TRP A 321 2.02 -4.35 -29.36
C TRP A 321 1.16 -5.32 -30.15
N PRO A 322 1.66 -6.52 -30.55
CA PRO A 322 0.90 -7.51 -31.27
C PRO A 322 -0.42 -7.92 -30.62
N VAL A 323 -0.47 -8.02 -29.29
CA VAL A 323 -1.71 -8.32 -28.55
C VAL A 323 -2.81 -7.27 -28.75
N ASN A 324 -2.46 -6.04 -29.12
CA ASN A 324 -3.38 -4.92 -29.35
C ASN A 324 -3.65 -4.64 -30.85
N GLN A 325 -3.03 -5.40 -31.76
CA GLN A 325 -3.04 -5.09 -33.22
C GLN A 325 -4.44 -5.06 -33.88
N ASN A 326 -5.41 -5.76 -33.29
CA ASN A 326 -6.77 -5.83 -33.80
C ASN A 326 -7.69 -4.73 -33.22
N ALA A 327 -7.22 -3.97 -32.23
CA ALA A 327 -7.98 -2.91 -31.61
C ALA A 327 -8.03 -1.68 -32.51
N SER A 328 -9.21 -1.07 -32.68
CA SER A 328 -9.37 0.22 -33.33
C SER A 328 -8.82 1.36 -32.45
N THR A 329 -8.72 2.55 -32.99
CA THR A 329 -8.22 3.72 -32.25
C THR A 329 -9.10 4.14 -31.08
N THR A 330 -10.33 3.66 -31.03
CA THR A 330 -11.33 3.94 -29.98
C THR A 330 -11.54 2.79 -29.01
N ASP A 331 -10.97 1.61 -29.30
CA ASP A 331 -11.15 0.44 -28.43
C ASP A 331 -10.21 0.52 -27.21
N ALA A 332 -10.59 -0.12 -26.11
CA ALA A 332 -9.71 -0.38 -25.00
C ALA A 332 -8.60 -1.37 -25.41
N ILE A 333 -7.43 -1.25 -24.79
CA ILE A 333 -6.26 -2.07 -25.07
C ILE A 333 -5.58 -2.52 -23.78
N LEU A 334 -4.78 -3.57 -23.85
CA LEU A 334 -3.86 -3.92 -22.79
C LEU A 334 -2.76 -2.86 -22.65
N ILE A 335 -2.42 -2.50 -21.41
CA ILE A 335 -1.33 -1.59 -21.08
C ILE A 335 -0.36 -2.23 -20.07
N GLY A 336 0.86 -1.72 -20.01
CA GLY A 336 1.85 -2.00 -18.97
C GLY A 336 1.90 -0.90 -17.92
N ARG A 337 3.02 -0.83 -17.20
CA ARG A 337 3.27 0.18 -16.16
C ARG A 337 3.53 1.58 -16.75
N TYR A 338 4.45 1.66 -17.67
CA TYR A 338 4.87 2.88 -18.39
C TYR A 338 5.51 2.50 -19.74
N PRO A 339 5.54 3.42 -20.74
CA PRO A 339 5.95 3.08 -22.11
C PRO A 339 7.40 2.61 -22.26
N GLU A 340 8.31 3.04 -21.38
CA GLU A 340 9.74 2.72 -21.39
C GLU A 340 10.08 1.47 -20.57
N ASP A 341 9.07 0.74 -20.10
CA ASP A 341 9.25 -0.46 -19.27
C ASP A 341 10.01 -1.56 -20.01
N VAL A 342 11.05 -2.08 -19.36
CA VAL A 342 11.88 -3.19 -19.87
C VAL A 342 11.87 -4.42 -18.95
N TYR A 343 11.17 -4.34 -17.82
CA TYR A 343 11.07 -5.46 -16.88
C TYR A 343 10.26 -6.60 -17.50
N PHE A 344 10.87 -7.78 -17.59
CA PHE A 344 10.32 -8.92 -18.34
C PHE A 344 9.85 -8.54 -19.75
N ASP A 345 10.71 -7.79 -20.46
CA ASP A 345 10.47 -7.28 -21.81
C ASP A 345 9.33 -6.25 -21.92
N GLY A 346 8.94 -5.62 -20.81
CA GLY A 346 7.91 -4.58 -20.79
C GLY A 346 6.52 -5.09 -21.17
N GLY A 347 6.07 -6.15 -20.51
CA GLY A 347 4.79 -6.81 -20.80
C GLY A 347 3.55 -5.99 -20.40
N ALA A 348 2.38 -6.48 -20.81
CA ALA A 348 1.12 -5.92 -20.39
C ALA A 348 0.78 -6.38 -18.95
N TRP A 349 0.35 -5.44 -18.12
CA TRP A 349 0.01 -5.72 -16.72
C TRP A 349 -1.51 -5.80 -16.54
N PRO A 350 -2.06 -6.99 -16.19
CA PRO A 350 -3.49 -7.13 -15.91
C PRO A 350 -3.99 -6.10 -14.91
N LEU A 351 -3.26 -5.90 -13.79
CA LEU A 351 -3.66 -4.94 -12.76
C LEU A 351 -3.72 -3.49 -13.26
N CYS A 352 -2.78 -3.05 -14.11
CA CYS A 352 -2.80 -1.70 -14.67
C CYS A 352 -3.95 -1.52 -15.66
N THR A 353 -4.23 -2.55 -16.47
CA THR A 353 -5.35 -2.55 -17.41
C THR A 353 -6.70 -2.56 -16.69
N LEU A 354 -6.85 -3.34 -15.61
CA LEU A 354 -8.04 -3.36 -14.77
C LEU A 354 -8.24 -2.04 -14.01
N ALA A 355 -7.15 -1.39 -13.57
CA ALA A 355 -7.21 -0.09 -12.91
C ALA A 355 -7.77 1.01 -13.82
N LEU A 356 -7.51 0.96 -15.15
CA LEU A 356 -8.16 1.86 -16.11
C LEU A 356 -9.68 1.68 -16.12
N ALA A 357 -10.17 0.44 -16.07
CA ALA A 357 -11.59 0.16 -16.00
C ALA A 357 -12.20 0.62 -14.68
N GLU A 358 -11.56 0.28 -13.55
CA GLU A 358 -11.99 0.63 -12.21
C GLU A 358 -12.13 2.14 -12.05
N MET A 359 -11.11 2.91 -12.44
CA MET A 359 -11.14 4.37 -12.43
C MET A 359 -12.33 4.94 -13.21
N LEU A 360 -12.68 4.37 -14.35
CA LEU A 360 -13.80 4.84 -15.16
C LEU A 360 -15.16 4.49 -14.52
N TYR A 361 -15.30 3.33 -13.88
CA TYR A 361 -16.52 3.01 -13.12
C TYR A 361 -16.70 3.95 -11.94
N ASP A 362 -15.62 4.27 -11.24
CA ASP A 362 -15.62 5.23 -10.13
C ASP A 362 -15.97 6.65 -10.63
N ALA A 363 -15.39 7.09 -11.74
CA ALA A 363 -15.72 8.38 -12.36
C ALA A 363 -17.19 8.47 -12.77
N VAL A 364 -17.75 7.41 -13.37
CA VAL A 364 -19.17 7.32 -13.75
C VAL A 364 -20.05 7.42 -12.50
N ALA A 365 -19.69 6.75 -11.40
CA ALA A 365 -20.43 6.82 -10.15
C ALA A 365 -20.45 8.25 -9.57
N GLN A 366 -19.31 8.93 -9.51
CA GLN A 366 -19.21 10.30 -9.02
C GLN A 366 -20.01 11.29 -9.89
N ILE A 367 -19.94 11.18 -11.23
CA ILE A 367 -20.69 12.03 -12.15
C ILE A 367 -22.21 11.76 -12.02
N ASN A 368 -22.64 10.50 -11.93
CA ASN A 368 -24.04 10.14 -11.73
C ASN A 368 -24.59 10.71 -10.41
N ARG A 369 -23.81 10.64 -9.34
CA ARG A 369 -24.19 11.18 -8.04
C ARG A 369 -24.38 12.71 -8.08
N THR A 370 -23.48 13.42 -8.77
CA THR A 370 -23.59 14.88 -8.91
C THR A 370 -24.68 15.31 -9.90
N GLY A 371 -25.11 14.41 -10.78
CA GLY A 371 -26.10 14.67 -11.83
C GLY A 371 -25.63 15.62 -12.91
N THR A 372 -24.32 15.89 -12.98
CA THR A 372 -23.73 16.87 -13.89
C THR A 372 -22.37 16.39 -14.39
N LEU A 373 -22.18 16.44 -15.71
CA LEU A 373 -20.90 16.22 -16.37
C LEU A 373 -20.40 17.53 -16.96
N ASN A 374 -19.25 18.01 -16.49
CA ASN A 374 -18.57 19.18 -17.02
C ASN A 374 -17.44 18.77 -17.97
N VAL A 375 -17.60 19.03 -19.26
CA VAL A 375 -16.57 18.86 -20.28
C VAL A 375 -15.88 20.20 -20.51
N ASN A 376 -14.58 20.22 -20.33
CA ASN A 376 -13.72 21.39 -20.52
C ASN A 376 -12.54 21.05 -21.44
N ASP A 377 -11.67 22.02 -21.74
CA ASP A 377 -10.55 21.82 -22.67
C ASP A 377 -9.57 20.73 -22.23
N ILE A 378 -9.46 20.44 -20.93
CA ILE A 378 -8.54 19.43 -20.38
C ILE A 378 -9.06 18.01 -20.68
N ASN A 379 -10.34 17.73 -20.38
CA ASN A 379 -10.93 16.39 -20.52
C ASN A 379 -11.64 16.15 -21.85
N LEU A 380 -11.78 17.17 -22.70
CA LEU A 380 -12.46 17.06 -23.99
C LEU A 380 -11.89 15.93 -24.86
N GLY A 381 -10.56 15.79 -24.86
CA GLY A 381 -9.87 14.74 -25.62
C GLY A 381 -10.30 13.33 -25.20
N PHE A 382 -10.46 13.09 -23.91
CA PHE A 382 -10.97 11.83 -23.38
C PHE A 382 -12.41 11.57 -23.83
N PHE A 383 -13.31 12.52 -23.61
CA PHE A 383 -14.72 12.32 -23.96
C PHE A 383 -14.97 12.16 -25.46
N ARG A 384 -14.22 12.86 -26.33
CA ARG A 384 -14.28 12.65 -27.77
C ARG A 384 -13.75 11.27 -28.21
N GLY A 385 -12.84 10.69 -27.46
CA GLY A 385 -12.38 9.31 -27.67
C GLY A 385 -13.50 8.28 -27.52
N VAL A 386 -14.45 8.51 -26.62
CA VAL A 386 -15.57 7.59 -26.33
C VAL A 386 -16.92 8.07 -26.89
N SER A 387 -17.07 9.36 -27.17
CA SER A 387 -18.27 10.01 -27.69
C SER A 387 -17.86 11.13 -28.64
N PRO A 388 -17.66 10.87 -29.94
CA PRO A 388 -17.02 11.80 -30.90
C PRO A 388 -17.67 13.18 -31.03
N ASP A 389 -18.99 13.25 -30.82
CA ASP A 389 -19.78 14.48 -30.98
C ASP A 389 -19.79 15.40 -29.75
N VAL A 390 -19.09 14.99 -28.67
CA VAL A 390 -19.02 15.79 -27.44
C VAL A 390 -18.22 17.07 -27.65
N ALA A 391 -18.75 18.17 -27.13
CA ALA A 391 -18.15 19.51 -27.13
C ALA A 391 -17.94 20.00 -25.69
N VAL A 392 -17.15 21.04 -25.54
CA VAL A 392 -17.02 21.78 -24.26
C VAL A 392 -18.40 22.28 -23.83
N GLY A 393 -18.77 22.00 -22.58
CA GLY A 393 -20.05 22.36 -22.01
C GLY A 393 -20.46 21.49 -20.82
N THR A 394 -21.62 21.78 -20.27
CA THR A 394 -22.24 21.06 -19.17
C THR A 394 -23.35 20.17 -19.68
N TYR A 395 -23.31 18.89 -19.36
CA TYR A 395 -24.29 17.88 -19.73
C TYR A 395 -25.05 17.38 -18.51
N THR A 396 -26.37 17.20 -18.66
CA THR A 396 -27.28 16.69 -17.62
C THR A 396 -28.33 15.76 -18.26
N GLY A 397 -29.05 15.00 -17.44
CA GLY A 397 -30.16 14.15 -17.91
C GLY A 397 -29.72 13.15 -18.99
N ASP A 398 -30.56 12.97 -20.03
CA ASP A 398 -30.35 11.94 -21.07
C ASP A 398 -29.04 12.17 -21.85
N ALA A 399 -28.63 13.39 -22.08
CA ALA A 399 -27.40 13.71 -22.80
C ALA A 399 -26.16 13.28 -21.99
N MET A 400 -26.17 13.51 -20.70
CA MET A 400 -25.12 13.00 -19.77
C MET A 400 -25.14 11.46 -19.75
N SER A 401 -26.31 10.87 -19.55
CA SER A 401 -26.46 9.42 -19.46
C SER A 401 -25.93 8.71 -20.71
N ALA A 402 -26.20 9.24 -21.91
CA ALA A 402 -25.68 8.67 -23.15
C ALA A 402 -24.15 8.67 -23.22
N ILE A 403 -23.49 9.75 -22.75
CA ILE A 403 -22.03 9.83 -22.69
C ILE A 403 -21.49 8.81 -21.66
N LEU A 404 -22.10 8.72 -20.47
CA LEU A 404 -21.65 7.80 -19.42
C LEU A 404 -21.82 6.32 -19.80
N ILE A 405 -22.85 5.97 -20.59
CA ILE A 405 -22.97 4.61 -21.17
C ILE A 405 -21.77 4.30 -22.05
N ASN A 406 -21.31 5.24 -22.87
CA ASN A 406 -20.12 5.04 -23.71
C ASN A 406 -18.84 4.92 -22.87
N VAL A 407 -18.71 5.71 -21.79
CA VAL A 407 -17.59 5.59 -20.84
C VAL A 407 -17.59 4.19 -20.20
N THR A 408 -18.75 3.71 -19.75
CA THR A 408 -18.90 2.37 -19.16
C THR A 408 -18.55 1.27 -20.17
N THR A 409 -19.01 1.42 -21.43
CA THR A 409 -18.68 0.47 -22.51
C THR A 409 -17.17 0.45 -22.78
N TYR A 410 -16.53 1.61 -22.74
CA TYR A 410 -15.08 1.69 -22.90
C TYR A 410 -14.34 1.04 -21.72
N ALA A 411 -14.81 1.22 -20.48
CA ALA A 411 -14.30 0.55 -19.29
C ALA A 411 -14.44 -0.99 -19.41
N ASP A 412 -15.61 -1.48 -19.83
CA ASP A 412 -15.86 -2.90 -20.10
C ASP A 412 -14.88 -3.48 -21.13
N GLY A 413 -14.44 -2.65 -22.08
CA GLY A 413 -13.43 -3.04 -23.07
C GLY A 413 -12.09 -3.40 -22.47
N PHE A 414 -11.61 -2.71 -21.43
CA PHE A 414 -10.36 -3.06 -20.73
C PHE A 414 -10.48 -4.40 -20.00
N VAL A 415 -11.62 -4.66 -19.38
CA VAL A 415 -11.89 -5.97 -18.73
C VAL A 415 -11.92 -7.08 -19.77
N SER A 416 -12.54 -6.84 -20.92
CA SER A 416 -12.57 -7.79 -22.04
C SER A 416 -11.19 -8.06 -22.63
N ALA A 417 -10.32 -7.03 -22.69
CA ALA A 417 -8.93 -7.20 -23.12
C ALA A 417 -8.16 -8.12 -22.16
N VAL A 418 -8.34 -7.98 -20.86
CA VAL A 418 -7.75 -8.91 -19.87
C VAL A 418 -8.36 -10.31 -19.99
N GLN A 419 -9.70 -10.42 -20.13
CA GLN A 419 -10.40 -11.70 -20.30
C GLN A 419 -9.83 -12.53 -21.46
N ALA A 420 -9.51 -11.89 -22.58
CA ALA A 420 -9.01 -12.56 -23.78
C ALA A 420 -7.67 -13.29 -23.56
N HIS A 421 -6.90 -12.91 -22.53
CA HIS A 421 -5.56 -13.43 -22.25
C HIS A 421 -5.47 -14.21 -20.93
N LEU A 422 -6.55 -14.26 -20.14
CA LEU A 422 -6.54 -15.05 -18.91
C LEU A 422 -6.51 -16.56 -19.21
N PRO A 423 -5.64 -17.31 -18.50
CA PRO A 423 -5.65 -18.77 -18.58
C PRO A 423 -6.99 -19.35 -18.13
N THR A 424 -7.35 -20.52 -18.68
CA THR A 424 -8.63 -21.20 -18.39
C THR A 424 -8.84 -21.58 -16.93
N ASN A 425 -7.78 -21.60 -16.11
CA ASN A 425 -7.84 -21.89 -14.69
C ASN A 425 -8.08 -20.63 -13.82
N GLY A 426 -8.25 -19.45 -14.42
CA GLY A 426 -8.43 -18.18 -13.71
C GLY A 426 -7.20 -17.64 -12.99
N SER A 427 -6.01 -18.16 -13.27
CA SER A 427 -4.77 -17.64 -12.69
C SER A 427 -4.45 -16.28 -13.30
N ILE A 428 -4.23 -15.26 -12.47
CA ILE A 428 -3.80 -13.94 -12.92
C ILE A 428 -2.33 -13.76 -12.57
N SER A 429 -1.50 -13.60 -13.61
CA SER A 429 -0.05 -13.34 -13.49
C SER A 429 0.21 -11.85 -13.28
N GLU A 430 1.46 -11.51 -13.05
CA GLU A 430 1.94 -10.13 -13.03
C GLU A 430 1.81 -9.49 -14.41
N GLN A 431 2.25 -10.21 -15.46
CA GLN A 431 2.27 -9.70 -16.81
C GLN A 431 1.69 -10.73 -17.81
N PHE A 432 1.26 -10.20 -18.95
CA PHE A 432 1.12 -10.93 -20.20
C PHE A 432 2.24 -10.50 -21.15
N ASP A 433 2.84 -11.43 -21.84
CA ASP A 433 3.79 -11.13 -22.91
C ASP A 433 3.10 -10.30 -24.00
N HIS A 434 3.64 -9.13 -24.31
CA HIS A 434 3.00 -8.19 -25.24
C HIS A 434 2.97 -8.66 -26.70
N ASN A 435 3.72 -9.72 -27.05
CA ASN A 435 3.71 -10.33 -28.39
C ASN A 435 2.68 -11.45 -28.48
N THR A 436 2.61 -12.32 -27.48
CA THR A 436 1.80 -13.55 -27.53
C THR A 436 0.52 -13.48 -26.69
N GLY A 437 0.49 -12.63 -25.67
CA GLY A 437 -0.59 -12.56 -24.69
C GLY A 437 -0.56 -13.68 -23.65
N GLU A 438 0.47 -14.53 -23.65
CA GLU A 438 0.64 -15.56 -22.64
C GLU A 438 1.08 -14.96 -21.30
N SER A 439 0.69 -15.62 -20.20
CA SER A 439 1.10 -15.24 -18.84
C SER A 439 2.62 -15.35 -18.68
N THR A 440 3.25 -14.28 -18.18
CA THR A 440 4.69 -14.21 -17.91
C THR A 440 4.96 -13.56 -16.57
N SER A 441 6.23 -13.53 -16.15
CA SER A 441 6.67 -13.01 -14.84
C SER A 441 6.04 -13.78 -13.67
N ALA A 442 5.78 -13.14 -12.52
CA ALA A 442 5.23 -13.80 -11.34
C ALA A 442 3.82 -14.35 -11.59
N SER A 443 3.68 -15.67 -11.48
CA SER A 443 2.38 -16.32 -11.61
C SER A 443 1.52 -16.10 -10.35
N LYS A 444 0.19 -16.06 -10.51
CA LYS A 444 -0.75 -15.94 -9.38
C LYS A 444 -0.41 -14.74 -8.47
N LEU A 445 -0.22 -13.57 -9.06
CA LEU A 445 0.11 -12.36 -8.33
C LEU A 445 -1.08 -11.93 -7.46
N THR A 446 -0.83 -11.74 -6.16
CA THR A 446 -1.88 -11.39 -5.19
C THR A 446 -2.53 -10.04 -5.52
N TRP A 447 -1.72 -9.04 -5.91
CA TRP A 447 -2.25 -7.73 -6.32
C TRP A 447 -3.10 -7.81 -7.58
N SER A 448 -2.75 -8.66 -8.56
CA SER A 448 -3.58 -8.87 -9.76
C SER A 448 -4.93 -9.51 -9.42
N PHE A 449 -4.97 -10.46 -8.50
CA PHE A 449 -6.23 -11.01 -8.00
C PHE A 449 -7.07 -9.98 -7.26
N ALA A 450 -6.45 -9.21 -6.35
CA ALA A 450 -7.15 -8.16 -5.61
C ALA A 450 -7.73 -7.10 -6.55
N SER A 451 -6.97 -6.66 -7.56
CA SER A 451 -7.42 -5.66 -8.55
C SER A 451 -8.61 -6.15 -9.39
N PHE A 452 -8.68 -7.46 -9.68
CA PHE A 452 -9.86 -8.01 -10.36
C PHE A 452 -11.11 -7.96 -9.47
N VAL A 453 -10.97 -8.27 -8.19
CA VAL A 453 -12.10 -8.24 -7.23
C VAL A 453 -12.62 -6.81 -7.07
N THR A 454 -11.73 -5.83 -6.85
CA THR A 454 -12.13 -4.42 -6.67
C THR A 454 -12.78 -3.87 -7.93
N MET A 455 -12.19 -4.07 -9.10
CA MET A 455 -12.78 -3.69 -10.38
C MET A 455 -14.18 -4.29 -10.58
N ALA A 456 -14.37 -5.59 -10.28
CA ALA A 456 -15.66 -6.26 -10.42
C ALA A 456 -16.73 -5.65 -9.48
N ARG A 457 -16.34 -5.27 -8.25
CA ARG A 457 -17.21 -4.57 -7.29
C ARG A 457 -17.61 -3.18 -7.81
N ARG A 458 -16.67 -2.40 -8.33
CA ARG A 458 -16.96 -1.06 -8.91
C ARG A 458 -17.91 -1.16 -10.10
N ARG A 459 -17.66 -2.12 -11.01
CA ARG A 459 -18.57 -2.38 -12.14
C ARG A 459 -19.99 -2.75 -11.69
N ALA A 460 -20.10 -3.47 -10.59
CA ALA A 460 -21.40 -3.84 -9.99
C ALA A 460 -22.06 -2.67 -9.19
N GLY A 461 -21.46 -1.48 -9.16
CA GLY A 461 -21.96 -0.33 -8.40
C GLY A 461 -21.76 -0.48 -6.89
N GLN A 462 -20.83 -1.30 -6.45
CA GLN A 462 -20.49 -1.49 -5.05
C GLN A 462 -19.20 -0.71 -4.75
N PHE A 463 -19.35 0.36 -3.97
CA PHE A 463 -18.27 1.28 -3.64
C PHE A 463 -17.88 1.16 -2.17
N PRO A 464 -16.59 1.42 -1.81
CA PRO A 464 -16.19 1.51 -0.41
C PRO A 464 -16.94 2.66 0.27
N PRO A 465 -17.08 2.62 1.60
CA PRO A 465 -17.61 3.73 2.36
C PRO A 465 -16.83 5.02 2.09
N SER A 466 -17.56 6.14 2.05
CA SER A 466 -16.94 7.47 1.98
C SER A 466 -16.02 7.68 3.20
N TRP A 467 -14.85 8.25 2.94
CA TRP A 467 -13.90 8.62 3.98
C TRP A 467 -13.97 10.12 4.36
N GLY A 468 -15.06 10.78 3.96
CA GLY A 468 -15.42 12.12 4.41
C GLY A 468 -15.02 13.27 3.49
N ALA A 469 -14.70 13.03 2.22
CA ALA A 469 -14.44 14.09 1.24
C ALA A 469 -15.65 15.01 1.01
N GLY A 470 -16.87 14.54 1.28
CA GLY A 470 -18.07 15.41 1.33
C GLY A 470 -17.98 16.51 2.38
N SER A 471 -17.03 16.46 3.29
CA SER A 471 -16.72 17.48 4.29
C SER A 471 -15.60 18.40 3.82
N SER A 472 -15.70 19.15 2.75
CA SER A 472 -14.80 20.29 2.41
C SER A 472 -13.26 20.06 2.51
N GLN A 473 -12.80 18.88 2.81
CA GLN A 473 -11.37 18.56 2.95
C GLN A 473 -10.65 18.45 1.60
N GLY A 474 -11.40 18.22 0.52
CA GLY A 474 -10.92 18.35 -0.85
C GLY A 474 -11.12 19.77 -1.36
N THR A 475 -10.52 20.79 -0.73
CA THR A 475 -10.69 22.18 -1.17
C THR A 475 -9.93 22.43 -2.46
N THR A 476 -10.63 22.94 -3.47
CA THR A 476 -10.06 23.38 -4.74
C THR A 476 -9.18 24.63 -4.61
N ASN A 477 -9.28 25.34 -3.48
CA ASN A 477 -8.59 26.61 -3.25
C ASN A 477 -8.00 26.64 -1.85
N LEU A 478 -6.83 26.06 -1.71
CA LEU A 478 -6.03 26.24 -0.50
C LEU A 478 -5.50 27.67 -0.42
N THR A 479 -5.56 28.26 0.78
CA THR A 479 -4.99 29.58 1.02
C THR A 479 -3.46 29.50 1.05
N ALA A 480 -2.77 30.60 0.76
CA ALA A 480 -1.31 30.66 0.88
C ALA A 480 -0.81 30.24 2.27
N ASP A 481 -1.58 30.52 3.34
CA ASP A 481 -1.25 30.14 4.70
C ASP A 481 -1.35 28.62 4.93
N GLN A 482 -2.32 27.95 4.29
CA GLN A 482 -2.45 26.50 4.32
C GLN A 482 -1.35 25.78 3.54
N CYS A 483 -0.74 26.46 2.57
CA CYS A 483 0.39 25.96 1.78
C CYS A 483 1.76 26.32 2.36
N GLN A 484 1.82 26.97 3.53
CA GLN A 484 3.10 27.21 4.20
C GLN A 484 3.64 25.90 4.75
N SER A 485 4.88 25.56 4.37
CA SER A 485 5.55 24.38 4.89
C SER A 485 5.72 24.46 6.40
N SER A 486 5.06 23.59 7.14
CA SER A 486 5.35 23.30 8.53
C SER A 486 6.00 21.92 8.60
N SER A 487 7.05 21.77 9.37
CA SER A 487 7.60 20.45 9.68
C SER A 487 6.85 19.86 10.86
N TYR A 488 6.52 18.59 10.78
CA TYR A 488 6.02 17.81 11.91
C TYR A 488 7.12 16.87 12.38
N ASP A 489 7.32 16.82 13.69
CA ASP A 489 8.30 15.93 14.33
C ASP A 489 7.56 14.98 15.29
N ALA A 490 7.58 13.70 14.98
CA ALA A 490 7.00 12.63 15.78
C ALA A 490 8.04 11.89 16.64
N THR A 491 9.25 12.42 16.77
CA THR A 491 10.33 11.77 17.54
C THR A 491 9.84 11.43 18.95
N GLY A 492 9.99 10.17 19.33
CA GLY A 492 9.56 9.65 20.62
C GLY A 492 8.04 9.43 20.77
N GLN A 493 7.25 9.59 19.70
CA GLN A 493 5.80 9.34 19.72
C GLN A 493 5.42 7.96 19.15
N TYR A 494 6.37 7.21 18.62
CA TYR A 494 6.16 5.88 18.07
C TYR A 494 6.10 4.83 19.19
N LEU A 495 4.99 4.15 19.32
CA LEU A 495 4.76 3.16 20.37
C LEU A 495 4.38 1.80 19.79
N PRO A 496 4.86 0.69 20.37
CA PRO A 496 4.41 -0.64 19.97
C PRO A 496 2.90 -0.76 20.15
N ALA A 497 2.19 -1.21 19.12
CA ALA A 497 0.79 -1.53 19.23
C ALA A 497 0.61 -2.85 19.99
N ILE A 498 -0.33 -2.86 20.94
CA ILE A 498 -0.67 -4.06 21.72
C ILE A 498 -1.76 -4.81 20.93
N ALA A 499 -1.38 -5.57 19.91
CA ALA A 499 -2.27 -6.56 19.34
C ALA A 499 -2.28 -7.81 20.22
N ALA A 500 -3.43 -8.50 20.33
CA ALA A 500 -3.51 -9.75 21.09
C ALA A 500 -2.43 -10.74 20.63
N GLY A 501 -1.44 -11.01 21.48
CA GLY A 501 -0.28 -11.86 21.16
C GLY A 501 0.99 -11.14 20.68
N ALA A 502 0.99 -9.81 20.49
CA ALA A 502 2.23 -9.07 20.28
C ALA A 502 3.05 -9.04 21.58
N PRO A 503 4.39 -9.18 21.51
CA PRO A 503 5.22 -9.10 22.70
C PRO A 503 5.12 -7.69 23.29
N CYS A 504 4.92 -7.59 24.59
CA CYS A 504 5.13 -6.34 25.31
C CYS A 504 6.59 -5.95 25.17
N LEU A 505 6.87 -4.71 24.81
CA LEU A 505 8.22 -4.21 24.64
C LEU A 505 8.55 -3.20 25.75
N SER A 506 9.83 -3.14 26.13
CA SER A 506 10.38 -2.15 27.04
C SER A 506 11.65 -1.54 26.44
N GLU A 507 11.90 -0.30 26.78
CA GLU A 507 13.02 0.49 26.25
C GLU A 507 14.37 0.00 26.76
N VAL A 508 15.34 -0.12 25.85
CA VAL A 508 16.74 -0.42 26.12
C VAL A 508 17.61 0.57 25.37
N LEU A 509 18.39 1.35 26.08
CA LEU A 509 19.41 2.23 25.54
C LEU A 509 20.75 1.50 25.47
N PHE A 510 21.19 1.16 24.29
CA PHE A 510 22.53 0.66 24.04
C PHE A 510 23.50 1.83 23.95
N THR A 511 24.52 1.85 24.80
CA THR A 511 25.62 2.82 24.71
C THR A 511 26.95 2.12 24.69
N ILE A 512 27.85 2.57 23.85
CA ILE A 512 29.17 1.98 23.70
C ILE A 512 30.23 3.07 23.54
N ASN A 513 31.37 2.93 24.21
CA ASN A 513 32.57 3.70 23.96
C ASN A 513 33.46 2.96 22.97
N ALA A 514 33.49 3.39 21.71
CA ALA A 514 34.31 2.82 20.66
C ALA A 514 35.00 3.92 19.87
N THR A 515 36.35 3.90 19.85
CA THR A 515 37.12 4.85 19.05
C THR A 515 37.06 4.44 17.60
N THR A 516 36.54 5.33 16.75
CA THR A 516 36.37 5.12 15.32
C THR A 516 37.06 6.23 14.51
N THR A 517 37.29 5.98 13.24
CA THR A 517 37.80 6.95 12.27
C THR A 517 36.70 7.30 11.27
N PHE A 518 36.87 8.43 10.57
CA PHE A 518 35.89 8.87 9.57
C PHE A 518 35.60 7.78 8.53
N GLY A 519 34.30 7.50 8.30
CA GLY A 519 33.83 6.44 7.40
C GLY A 519 33.65 5.07 8.06
N GLN A 520 33.88 4.97 9.38
CA GLN A 520 33.49 3.79 10.16
C GLN A 520 32.16 4.06 10.88
N GLU A 521 31.33 3.02 10.98
CA GLU A 521 30.02 3.07 11.62
C GLU A 521 29.87 1.89 12.59
N VAL A 522 29.13 2.10 13.69
CA VAL A 522 28.92 1.08 14.72
C VAL A 522 27.48 0.60 14.69
N TYR A 523 27.30 -0.71 14.80
CA TYR A 523 26.00 -1.39 14.84
C TYR A 523 25.89 -2.30 16.04
N VAL A 524 24.66 -2.72 16.36
CA VAL A 524 24.38 -3.79 17.32
C VAL A 524 23.51 -4.86 16.66
N VAL A 525 23.81 -6.12 16.95
CA VAL A 525 23.06 -7.29 16.50
C VAL A 525 22.73 -8.17 17.71
N GLY A 526 21.58 -8.86 17.71
CA GLY A 526 21.16 -9.69 18.85
C GLY A 526 20.26 -10.85 18.49
N ASN A 527 19.96 -11.67 19.49
CA ASN A 527 19.15 -12.90 19.35
C ASN A 527 17.64 -12.65 19.33
N VAL A 528 17.19 -11.39 19.27
CA VAL A 528 15.79 -10.99 19.12
C VAL A 528 15.57 -10.26 17.79
N THR A 529 14.37 -10.34 17.25
CA THR A 529 14.05 -9.76 15.93
C THR A 529 14.29 -8.25 15.89
N GLN A 530 14.14 -7.55 17.01
CA GLN A 530 14.42 -6.12 17.15
C GLN A 530 15.93 -5.78 16.98
N LEU A 531 16.80 -6.77 17.09
CA LEU A 531 18.25 -6.67 16.82
C LEU A 531 18.71 -7.59 15.67
N GLY A 532 17.83 -7.89 14.71
CA GLY A 532 18.17 -8.71 13.55
C GLY A 532 18.06 -10.23 13.74
N GLY A 533 17.94 -10.73 14.97
CA GLY A 533 17.58 -12.11 15.29
C GLY A 533 18.71 -13.12 15.36
N VAL A 534 19.88 -12.89 14.73
CA VAL A 534 20.98 -13.87 14.68
C VAL A 534 22.32 -13.21 14.99
N LEU A 535 22.96 -13.66 16.06
CA LEU A 535 24.32 -13.24 16.44
C LEU A 535 25.37 -13.75 15.45
N GLY A 536 26.37 -12.91 15.16
CA GLY A 536 27.51 -13.28 14.30
C GLY A 536 27.18 -13.41 12.81
N ASP A 537 25.97 -13.03 12.39
CA ASP A 537 25.55 -13.05 11.00
C ASP A 537 25.51 -11.63 10.43
N ALA A 538 26.31 -11.39 9.39
CA ALA A 538 26.37 -10.10 8.69
C ALA A 538 25.01 -9.68 8.08
N ALA A 539 24.18 -10.65 7.66
CA ALA A 539 22.86 -10.38 7.14
C ALA A 539 21.86 -9.90 8.22
N SER A 540 22.15 -10.14 9.49
CA SER A 540 21.34 -9.70 10.63
C SER A 540 21.75 -8.36 11.20
N VAL A 541 22.80 -7.70 10.66
CA VAL A 541 23.29 -6.39 11.16
C VAL A 541 22.43 -5.28 10.57
N VAL A 542 21.45 -4.80 11.32
CA VAL A 542 20.44 -3.80 10.86
C VAL A 542 20.31 -2.60 11.80
N VAL A 543 20.79 -2.68 13.04
CA VAL A 543 20.61 -1.60 14.02
C VAL A 543 21.88 -0.76 14.11
N HIS A 544 21.84 0.43 13.52
CA HIS A 544 22.92 1.42 13.53
C HIS A 544 22.90 2.25 14.81
N LEU A 545 24.06 2.54 15.37
CA LEU A 545 24.20 3.45 16.50
C LEU A 545 24.51 4.87 16.03
N ASP A 546 23.95 5.85 16.73
CA ASP A 546 24.15 7.27 16.46
C ASP A 546 25.44 7.77 17.14
N ALA A 547 26.16 8.63 16.44
CA ALA A 547 27.39 9.28 16.89
C ALA A 547 27.18 10.74 17.34
N ALA A 548 25.93 11.21 17.54
CA ALA A 548 25.65 12.62 17.87
C ALA A 548 26.39 13.11 19.13
N ASN A 549 26.66 12.22 20.07
CA ASN A 549 27.41 12.50 21.30
C ASN A 549 28.91 12.24 21.20
N TYR A 550 29.41 11.82 20.03
CA TYR A 550 30.81 11.40 19.86
C TYR A 550 31.77 12.59 19.94
N THR A 551 32.78 12.47 20.81
CA THR A 551 33.96 13.35 20.84
C THR A 551 35.23 12.52 20.99
N ALA A 552 36.39 13.08 20.63
CA ALA A 552 37.67 12.39 20.79
C ALA A 552 37.99 11.98 22.24
N SER A 553 37.45 12.69 23.24
CA SER A 553 37.58 12.39 24.67
C SER A 553 36.45 11.51 25.22
N ARG A 554 35.34 11.38 24.46
CA ARG A 554 34.18 10.54 24.77
C ARG A 554 33.67 9.94 23.47
N PRO A 555 34.26 8.81 23.03
CA PRO A 555 33.89 8.17 21.76
C PRO A 555 32.60 7.35 21.92
N GLU A 556 31.49 8.02 22.28
CA GLU A 556 30.21 7.40 22.58
C GLU A 556 29.37 7.23 21.33
N TRP A 557 28.91 6.03 21.13
CA TRP A 557 27.86 5.65 20.18
C TRP A 557 26.66 5.14 20.95
N PHE A 558 25.44 5.42 20.50
CA PHE A 558 24.22 5.02 21.21
C PHE A 558 23.07 4.71 20.27
N VAL A 559 22.12 3.89 20.72
CA VAL A 559 20.82 3.70 20.09
C VAL A 559 19.79 3.30 21.14
N ASP A 560 18.65 3.96 21.10
CA ASP A 560 17.45 3.54 21.81
C ASP A 560 16.65 2.53 20.98
N THR A 561 16.17 1.46 21.61
CA THR A 561 15.36 0.48 20.94
C THR A 561 14.40 -0.23 21.89
N MET A 562 13.29 -0.74 21.35
CA MET A 562 12.26 -1.44 22.10
C MET A 562 12.49 -2.95 22.01
N MET A 563 12.67 -3.62 23.16
CA MET A 563 12.99 -5.04 23.28
C MET A 563 11.87 -5.83 23.96
N PRO A 564 11.71 -7.16 23.71
CA PRO A 564 10.74 -7.98 24.40
C PRO A 564 10.89 -7.89 25.93
N ALA A 565 9.84 -7.41 26.60
CA ALA A 565 9.87 -7.14 28.04
C ALA A 565 10.07 -8.43 28.86
N GLY A 566 10.94 -8.35 29.87
CA GLY A 566 11.24 -9.45 30.77
C GLY A 566 12.20 -10.50 30.21
N GLU A 567 12.65 -10.37 28.96
CA GLU A 567 13.59 -11.31 28.35
C GLU A 567 15.04 -10.96 28.63
N VAL A 568 15.91 -11.96 28.47
CA VAL A 568 17.36 -11.80 28.48
C VAL A 568 17.83 -11.75 27.03
N VAL A 569 18.16 -10.56 26.55
CA VAL A 569 18.61 -10.34 25.19
C VAL A 569 20.12 -10.47 25.12
N ALA A 570 20.61 -11.41 24.30
CA ALA A 570 22.03 -11.53 23.97
C ALA A 570 22.33 -10.63 22.76
N TYR A 571 23.43 -9.84 22.82
CA TYR A 571 23.80 -8.90 21.76
C TYR A 571 25.33 -8.80 21.58
N GLN A 572 25.71 -8.28 20.41
CA GLN A 572 27.11 -8.10 20.00
C GLN A 572 27.22 -6.82 19.17
N TYR A 573 28.28 -6.04 19.38
CA TYR A 573 28.54 -4.86 18.55
C TYR A 573 29.30 -5.23 17.29
N VAL A 574 29.10 -4.43 16.24
CA VAL A 574 29.68 -4.66 14.92
C VAL A 574 30.18 -3.35 14.35
N LEU A 575 31.39 -3.32 13.82
CA LEU A 575 31.97 -2.18 13.12
C LEU A 575 31.86 -2.39 11.61
N LEU A 576 31.30 -1.43 10.90
CA LEU A 576 31.42 -1.34 9.45
C LEU A 576 32.68 -0.53 9.11
N THR A 577 33.59 -1.12 8.36
CA THR A 577 34.83 -0.48 7.94
C THR A 577 35.23 -0.93 6.54
N GLY A 578 35.40 0.01 5.60
CA GLY A 578 35.79 -0.32 4.23
C GLY A 578 34.80 -1.23 3.49
N GLY A 579 33.53 -1.30 3.92
CA GLY A 579 32.50 -2.20 3.38
C GLY A 579 32.51 -3.60 3.97
N GLU A 580 33.33 -3.86 4.99
CA GLU A 580 33.40 -5.14 5.69
C GLU A 580 32.84 -5.03 7.12
N TRP A 581 32.18 -6.10 7.60
CA TRP A 581 31.63 -6.21 8.93
C TRP A 581 32.65 -6.88 9.87
N VAL A 582 33.06 -6.15 10.91
CA VAL A 582 33.97 -6.66 11.96
C VAL A 582 33.17 -6.83 13.26
N PHE A 583 32.94 -8.06 13.64
CA PHE A 583 32.21 -8.39 14.88
C PHE A 583 33.13 -8.29 16.11
N ASP A 584 32.63 -7.67 17.18
CA ASP A 584 33.27 -7.73 18.48
C ASP A 584 33.36 -9.21 18.93
N SER A 585 34.45 -9.58 19.55
CA SER A 585 34.65 -10.94 20.04
C SER A 585 33.75 -11.30 21.23
N GLN A 586 33.14 -10.30 21.89
CA GLN A 586 32.34 -10.48 23.09
C GLN A 586 30.84 -10.43 22.80
N VAL A 587 30.13 -11.50 23.13
CA VAL A 587 28.68 -11.52 23.25
C VAL A 587 28.27 -11.08 24.64
N ARG A 588 27.39 -10.11 24.75
CA ARG A 588 26.87 -9.54 25.99
C ARG A 588 25.40 -9.92 26.18
N SER A 589 24.86 -9.62 27.35
CA SER A 589 23.44 -9.77 27.60
C SER A 589 22.88 -8.63 28.44
N VAL A 590 21.63 -8.26 28.16
CA VAL A 590 20.85 -7.31 28.95
C VAL A 590 19.53 -7.96 29.37
N VAL A 591 19.09 -7.69 30.59
CA VAL A 591 17.76 -8.09 31.08
C VAL A 591 16.82 -6.93 30.80
N VAL A 592 15.87 -7.15 29.88
CA VAL A 592 14.90 -6.14 29.49
C VAL A 592 13.90 -5.91 30.63
N PRO A 593 13.55 -4.66 30.99
CA PRO A 593 12.57 -4.38 32.04
C PRO A 593 11.22 -5.08 31.76
N GLY A 594 10.52 -5.46 32.83
CA GLY A 594 9.19 -6.06 32.72
C GLY A 594 8.15 -5.07 32.17
N CYS A 595 7.10 -5.61 31.61
CA CYS A 595 5.97 -4.86 31.05
C CYS A 595 5.42 -3.81 32.05
N GLY A 596 5.30 -2.55 31.59
CA GLY A 596 4.74 -1.46 32.42
C GLY A 596 5.63 -0.99 33.56
N SER A 597 6.89 -1.41 33.62
CA SER A 597 7.83 -1.00 34.70
C SER A 597 8.25 0.48 34.62
N GLY A 598 8.04 1.15 33.45
CA GLY A 598 8.45 2.54 33.22
C GLY A 598 9.95 2.79 33.32
N GLY A 599 10.76 1.73 33.30
CA GLY A 599 12.22 1.79 33.43
C GLY A 599 12.92 1.63 32.08
N VAL A 600 13.93 2.48 31.84
CA VAL A 600 14.90 2.31 30.76
C VAL A 600 16.12 1.59 31.31
N VAL A 601 16.58 0.54 30.65
CA VAL A 601 17.88 -0.07 30.95
C VAL A 601 18.90 0.48 29.99
N THR A 602 19.98 1.04 30.53
CA THR A 602 21.12 1.54 29.75
C THR A 602 22.28 0.54 29.84
N THR A 603 22.81 0.10 28.71
CA THR A 603 24.09 -0.58 28.67
C THR A 603 25.23 0.46 28.63
N ASN A 604 26.32 0.19 29.30
CA ASN A 604 27.51 1.06 29.27
C ASN A 604 28.72 0.19 28.91
N ASP A 605 28.87 -0.07 27.63
CA ASP A 605 29.87 -1.00 27.13
C ASP A 605 31.12 -0.25 26.63
N ALA A 606 32.25 -0.98 26.58
CA ALA A 606 33.45 -0.56 25.89
C ALA A 606 33.90 -1.67 24.96
N VAL A 607 34.26 -1.31 23.74
CA VAL A 607 34.71 -2.25 22.71
C VAL A 607 35.98 -1.75 22.06
N ASP A 608 36.88 -2.68 21.82
CA ASP A 608 38.04 -2.49 20.96
C ASP A 608 37.90 -3.41 19.75
N PHE A 609 37.72 -2.83 18.58
CA PHE A 609 37.63 -3.56 17.32
C PHE A 609 39.02 -3.82 16.69
N SER A 610 40.12 -3.74 17.49
CA SER A 610 41.49 -3.98 17.02
C SER A 610 41.81 -5.43 16.68
#